data_7bf5ad116854be978d107221b356168c
#
_entry.id   7bf5ad116854be978d107221b356168c
#
_cell.length_a   1.000
_cell.length_b   1.000
_cell.length_c   1.000
_cell.angle_alpha   90.00
_cell.angle_beta   90.00
_cell.angle_gamma   90.00
#
_symmetry.space_group_name_H-M   'P 1'
#
loop_
_entity.id
_entity.type
_entity.pdbx_description
1 polymer ?
#
loop_
_entity_poly.entity_id
_entity_poly.type
_entity_poly.pdbx_seq_one_letter_code
_entity_poly.pdbx_strand_id
1 'polypeptide(L)'
;MSTVFTKIINGEFPGTFVWRDELCVAFMSINPMAPGHVLVVPIEEVDHWIDASPELAAHLFGVAHGVGQAQQSAFVCERVGLIIAGYEVPHTHSHVLPTTSMGQLSLAIAAALVWISSWSS
;
A
#
# COMPACT_ATOMS: atom_id res chain seq x y z
N MET A 1 -19.80 -4.51 5.35
CA MET A 1 -19.06 -5.49 4.53
C MET A 1 -17.58 -5.17 4.57
N SER A 2 -16.75 -6.22 4.65
CA SER A 2 -15.31 -6.04 4.71
C SER A 2 -14.73 -5.70 3.33
N THR A 3 -13.78 -4.77 3.29
CA THR A 3 -13.04 -4.47 2.08
C THR A 3 -12.09 -5.62 1.73
N VAL A 4 -11.57 -5.60 0.50
CA VAL A 4 -10.55 -6.58 0.08
C VAL A 4 -9.33 -6.51 1.00
N PHE A 5 -8.95 -5.32 1.46
CA PHE A 5 -7.80 -5.18 2.35
C PHE A 5 -8.06 -5.78 3.73
N THR A 6 -9.27 -5.62 4.28
CA THR A 6 -9.63 -6.28 5.53
C THR A 6 -9.57 -7.80 5.38
N LYS A 7 -9.98 -8.33 4.23
CA LYS A 7 -9.89 -9.77 3.96
C LYS A 7 -8.43 -10.25 3.89
N ILE A 8 -7.52 -9.44 3.37
CA ILE A 8 -6.09 -9.73 3.40
C ILE A 8 -5.57 -9.71 4.84
N ILE A 9 -5.94 -8.69 5.61
CA ILE A 9 -5.53 -8.54 7.00
C ILE A 9 -5.98 -9.76 7.84
N ASN A 10 -7.19 -10.25 7.60
CA ASN A 10 -7.77 -11.36 8.33
C ASN A 10 -7.34 -12.74 7.82
N GLY A 11 -6.57 -12.80 6.74
CA GLY A 11 -6.09 -14.06 6.18
C GLY A 11 -7.07 -14.76 5.25
N GLU A 12 -8.21 -14.14 4.91
CA GLU A 12 -9.16 -14.72 3.95
C GLU A 12 -8.60 -14.71 2.54
N PHE A 13 -7.79 -13.71 2.22
CA PHE A 13 -7.06 -13.63 0.95
C PHE A 13 -5.56 -13.64 1.26
N PRO A 14 -4.72 -14.21 0.37
CA PRO A 14 -3.29 -14.30 0.63
C PRO A 14 -2.61 -12.93 0.60
N GLY A 15 -1.58 -12.76 1.43
CA GLY A 15 -0.78 -11.55 1.45
C GLY A 15 0.59 -11.84 2.04
N THR A 16 1.60 -11.17 1.52
CA THR A 16 2.96 -11.25 2.06
C THR A 16 3.22 -9.99 2.86
N PHE A 17 3.15 -10.12 4.18
CA PHE A 17 3.29 -8.98 5.08
C PHE A 17 4.75 -8.66 5.33
N VAL A 18 5.09 -7.38 5.28
CA VAL A 18 6.42 -6.87 5.65
C VAL A 18 6.36 -6.08 6.95
N TRP A 19 5.15 -5.70 7.39
CA TRP A 19 4.94 -5.01 8.66
C TRP A 19 3.53 -5.30 9.17
N ARG A 20 3.37 -5.39 10.47
CA ARG A 20 2.05 -5.51 11.11
C ARG A 20 2.15 -4.94 12.52
N ASP A 21 1.23 -4.04 12.85
CA ASP A 21 1.08 -3.54 14.21
C ASP A 21 -0.41 -3.38 14.54
N GLU A 22 -0.73 -2.72 15.66
CA GLU A 22 -2.10 -2.57 16.13
C GLU A 22 -2.94 -1.65 15.23
N LEU A 23 -2.31 -0.78 14.47
CA LEU A 23 -2.99 0.25 13.69
C LEU A 23 -2.98 -0.01 12.20
N CYS A 24 -1.97 -0.69 11.69
CA CYS A 24 -1.84 -0.89 10.26
C CYS A 24 -1.01 -2.12 9.90
N VAL A 25 -1.05 -2.45 8.62
CA VAL A 25 -0.21 -3.49 8.02
C VAL A 25 0.47 -2.93 6.78
N ALA A 26 1.54 -3.58 6.35
CA ALA A 26 2.14 -3.33 5.05
C ALA A 26 2.37 -4.68 4.38
N PHE A 27 1.97 -4.80 3.12
CA PHE A 27 2.12 -6.06 2.39
C PHE A 27 2.53 -5.81 0.94
N MET A 28 3.17 -6.82 0.35
CA MET A 28 3.67 -6.73 -1.02
C MET A 28 2.52 -6.74 -2.01
N SER A 29 2.64 -5.94 -3.07
CA SER A 29 1.70 -6.01 -4.19
C SER A 29 1.92 -7.34 -4.93
N ILE A 30 0.83 -8.02 -5.31
CA ILE A 30 0.93 -9.27 -6.06
C ILE A 30 1.18 -9.03 -7.55
N ASN A 31 0.96 -7.80 -8.04
CA ASN A 31 1.25 -7.40 -9.42
C ASN A 31 2.12 -6.15 -9.43
N PRO A 32 3.36 -6.23 -8.89
CA PRO A 32 4.19 -5.04 -8.79
C PRO A 32 4.68 -4.56 -10.15
N MET A 33 4.60 -3.26 -10.39
CA MET A 33 5.24 -2.65 -11.58
C MET A 33 6.69 -2.30 -11.31
N ALA A 34 7.10 -2.35 -10.06
CA ALA A 34 8.50 -2.22 -9.66
C ALA A 34 8.77 -3.25 -8.57
N PRO A 35 9.95 -3.88 -8.56
CA PRO A 35 10.30 -4.80 -7.48
C PRO A 35 10.18 -4.10 -6.13
N GLY A 36 9.54 -4.78 -5.18
CA GLY A 36 9.39 -4.24 -3.83
C GLY A 36 8.20 -3.32 -3.61
N HIS A 37 7.26 -3.22 -4.55
CA HIS A 37 6.03 -2.42 -4.40
C HIS A 37 5.23 -2.91 -3.19
N VAL A 38 4.97 -2.01 -2.23
CA VAL A 38 4.30 -2.31 -0.95
C VAL A 38 3.08 -1.40 -0.81
N LEU A 39 2.02 -1.95 -0.21
CA LEU A 39 0.85 -1.19 0.19
C LEU A 39 0.85 -1.06 1.71
N VAL A 40 0.66 0.15 2.23
CA VAL A 40 0.49 0.41 3.67
C VAL A 40 -0.98 0.72 3.90
N VAL A 41 -1.62 -0.07 4.77
CA VAL A 41 -3.07 -0.09 4.91
C VAL A 41 -3.45 -0.07 6.40
N PRO A 42 -4.33 0.85 6.86
CA PRO A 42 -4.79 0.83 8.24
C PRO A 42 -5.72 -0.36 8.49
N ILE A 43 -5.73 -0.85 9.74
CA ILE A 43 -6.69 -1.88 10.16
C ILE A 43 -8.11 -1.31 10.05
N GLU A 44 -8.30 -0.07 10.50
CA GLU A 44 -9.59 0.62 10.42
C GLU A 44 -9.96 0.89 8.95
N GLU A 45 -11.20 0.61 8.57
CA GLU A 45 -11.68 0.83 7.21
C GLU A 45 -12.05 2.30 6.99
N VAL A 46 -11.06 3.17 6.96
CA VAL A 46 -11.23 4.59 6.61
C VAL A 46 -11.16 4.69 5.09
N ASP A 47 -12.27 5.07 4.46
CA ASP A 47 -12.36 5.13 3.00
C ASP A 47 -11.44 6.21 2.43
N HIS A 48 -11.58 7.44 2.90
CA HIS A 48 -10.82 8.58 2.38
C HIS A 48 -9.74 8.96 3.40
N TRP A 49 -8.50 9.04 2.97
CA TRP A 49 -7.37 9.27 3.87
C TRP A 49 -7.48 10.56 4.69
N ILE A 50 -8.17 11.58 4.17
CA ILE A 50 -8.33 12.84 4.89
C ILE A 50 -9.27 12.72 6.09
N ASP A 51 -10.04 11.63 6.17
CA ASP A 51 -10.95 11.37 7.28
C ASP A 51 -10.29 10.54 8.39
N ALA A 52 -9.05 10.11 8.19
CA ALA A 52 -8.29 9.44 9.24
C ALA A 52 -7.97 10.43 10.34
N SER A 53 -7.90 9.96 11.59
CA SER A 53 -7.47 10.82 12.69
C SER A 53 -6.03 11.30 12.44
N PRO A 54 -5.64 12.46 13.00
CA PRO A 54 -4.24 12.91 12.88
C PRO A 54 -3.24 11.88 13.39
N GLU A 55 -3.58 11.16 14.46
CA GLU A 55 -2.72 10.13 15.03
C GLU A 55 -2.54 8.95 14.06
N LEU A 56 -3.63 8.50 13.46
CA LEU A 56 -3.57 7.42 12.48
C LEU A 56 -2.81 7.86 11.23
N ALA A 57 -3.07 9.07 10.73
CA ALA A 57 -2.37 9.59 9.55
C ALA A 57 -0.86 9.66 9.80
N ALA A 58 -0.45 10.16 10.96
CA ALA A 58 0.97 10.22 11.33
C ALA A 58 1.59 8.83 11.43
N HIS A 59 0.86 7.87 12.00
CA HIS A 59 1.33 6.50 12.13
C HIS A 59 1.53 5.85 10.75
N LEU A 60 0.56 6.01 9.86
CA LEU A 60 0.64 5.47 8.51
C LEU A 60 1.83 6.03 7.74
N PHE A 61 2.06 7.34 7.84
CA PHE A 61 3.21 7.97 7.19
C PHE A 61 4.52 7.46 7.78
N GLY A 62 4.57 7.29 9.10
CA GLY A 62 5.76 6.74 9.78
C GLY A 62 6.11 5.35 9.28
N VAL A 63 5.12 4.48 9.14
CA VAL A 63 5.32 3.12 8.61
C VAL A 63 5.75 3.17 7.15
N ALA A 64 5.10 3.99 6.32
CA ALA A 64 5.50 4.17 4.92
C ALA A 64 6.94 4.67 4.81
N HIS A 65 7.34 5.59 5.68
CA HIS A 65 8.71 6.11 5.74
C HIS A 65 9.71 4.98 6.03
N GLY A 66 9.41 4.15 7.03
CA GLY A 66 10.26 3.00 7.35
C GLY A 66 10.35 1.98 6.21
N VAL A 67 9.22 1.69 5.57
CA VAL A 67 9.18 0.82 4.39
C VAL A 67 10.05 1.41 3.28
N GLY A 68 9.91 2.73 3.03
CA GLY A 68 10.71 3.42 2.02
C GLY A 68 12.21 3.35 2.27
N GLN A 69 12.62 3.50 3.53
CA GLN A 69 14.03 3.37 3.90
C GLN A 69 14.54 1.95 3.62
N ALA A 70 13.75 0.94 3.94
CA ALA A 70 14.10 -0.45 3.65
C ALA A 70 14.20 -0.70 2.13
N GLN A 71 13.29 -0.15 1.35
CA GLN A 71 13.31 -0.25 -0.11
C GLN A 71 14.56 0.40 -0.70
N GLN A 72 14.92 1.58 -0.21
CA GLN A 72 16.11 2.30 -0.67
C GLN A 72 17.37 1.48 -0.43
N SER A 73 17.43 0.74 0.68
CA SER A 73 18.58 -0.12 1.02
C SER A 73 18.58 -1.43 0.22
N ALA A 74 17.40 -2.00 -0.05
CA ALA A 74 17.28 -3.33 -0.62
C ALA A 74 17.29 -3.35 -2.15
N PHE A 75 16.90 -2.24 -2.78
CA PHE A 75 16.72 -2.20 -4.24
C PHE A 75 17.57 -1.09 -4.87
N VAL A 76 18.02 -1.33 -6.09
CA VAL A 76 18.68 -0.28 -6.88
C VAL A 76 17.59 0.63 -7.42
N CYS A 77 17.50 1.85 -6.86
CA CYS A 77 16.49 2.81 -7.27
C CYS A 77 17.00 4.23 -7.06
N GLU A 78 16.42 5.18 -7.79
CA GLU A 78 16.78 6.59 -7.65
C GLU A 78 16.02 7.23 -6.50
N ARG A 79 14.71 6.91 -6.40
CA ARG A 79 13.83 7.43 -5.36
C ARG A 79 12.82 6.40 -4.97
N VAL A 80 12.21 6.59 -3.79
CA VAL A 80 11.03 5.83 -3.37
C VAL A 80 9.83 6.74 -3.56
N GLY A 81 8.85 6.29 -4.36
CA GLY A 81 7.62 7.02 -4.59
C GLY A 81 6.55 6.64 -3.58
N LEU A 82 5.69 7.59 -3.24
CA LEU A 82 4.58 7.40 -2.32
C LEU A 82 3.33 8.03 -2.93
N ILE A 83 2.26 7.24 -3.09
CA ILE A 83 1.00 7.72 -3.65
C ILE A 83 -0.17 7.22 -2.81
N ILE A 84 -1.12 8.12 -2.55
CA ILE A 84 -2.42 7.79 -1.97
C ILE A 84 -3.47 8.34 -2.93
N ALA A 85 -4.13 7.48 -3.70
CA ALA A 85 -5.10 7.92 -4.70
C ALA A 85 -6.55 7.79 -4.21
N GLY A 86 -6.91 6.66 -3.61
CA GLY A 86 -8.19 6.51 -2.94
C GLY A 86 -9.38 6.14 -3.81
N TYR A 87 -9.18 5.64 -5.02
CA TYR A 87 -10.30 5.35 -5.94
C TYR A 87 -10.69 3.89 -6.01
N GLU A 88 -9.75 2.96 -5.89
CA GLU A 88 -9.98 1.57 -6.24
C GLU A 88 -10.78 0.82 -5.18
N VAL A 89 -10.45 1.07 -3.92
CA VAL A 89 -11.03 0.37 -2.77
C VAL A 89 -11.44 1.41 -1.74
N PRO A 90 -12.63 1.32 -1.13
CA PRO A 90 -13.05 2.26 -0.08
C PRO A 90 -12.33 1.97 1.24
N HIS A 91 -11.01 1.99 1.21
CA HIS A 91 -10.14 1.69 2.33
C HIS A 91 -8.78 2.33 2.01
N THR A 92 -8.40 3.32 2.80
CA THR A 92 -7.17 4.08 2.60
C THR A 92 -5.97 3.14 2.40
N HIS A 93 -5.17 3.42 1.41
CA HIS A 93 -3.95 2.66 1.15
C HIS A 93 -2.90 3.54 0.48
N SER A 94 -1.66 3.38 0.92
CA SER A 94 -0.52 4.11 0.37
C SER A 94 0.32 3.15 -0.45
N HIS A 95 0.59 3.52 -1.71
CA HIS A 95 1.53 2.79 -2.56
C HIS A 95 2.93 3.31 -2.28
N VAL A 96 3.84 2.43 -1.89
CA VAL A 96 5.24 2.76 -1.62
C VAL A 96 6.08 1.86 -2.53
N LEU A 97 6.88 2.46 -3.41
CA LEU A 97 7.63 1.66 -4.38
C LEU A 97 8.96 2.32 -4.77
N PRO A 98 10.02 1.48 -4.95
CA PRO A 98 11.28 1.96 -5.51
C PRO A 98 11.07 2.37 -6.97
N THR A 99 11.61 3.51 -7.38
CA THR A 99 11.41 4.02 -8.74
C THR A 99 12.70 4.49 -9.35
N THR A 100 12.76 4.45 -10.69
CA THR A 100 13.83 5.05 -11.47
C THR A 100 13.30 6.14 -12.39
N SER A 101 11.96 6.30 -12.46
CA SER A 101 11.33 7.35 -13.27
C SER A 101 9.95 7.68 -12.76
N MET A 102 9.47 8.86 -13.07
CA MET A 102 8.11 9.30 -12.71
C MET A 102 7.04 8.42 -13.37
N GLY A 103 7.31 7.90 -14.56
CA GLY A 103 6.35 7.06 -15.29
C GLY A 103 5.95 5.78 -14.54
N GLN A 104 6.84 5.24 -13.73
CA GLN A 104 6.55 4.03 -12.96
C GLN A 104 5.41 4.23 -11.96
N LEU A 105 5.22 5.43 -11.45
CA LEU A 105 4.14 5.71 -10.50
C LEU A 105 2.76 5.54 -11.14
N SER A 106 2.58 5.99 -12.37
CA SER A 106 1.32 5.80 -13.09
C SER A 106 1.06 4.34 -13.42
N LEU A 107 2.10 3.60 -13.80
CA LEU A 107 2.00 2.17 -14.10
C LEU A 107 1.67 1.37 -12.84
N ALA A 108 2.22 1.76 -11.69
CA ALA A 108 1.95 1.09 -10.42
C ALA A 108 0.48 1.21 -10.04
N ILE A 109 -0.14 2.36 -10.24
CA ILE A 109 -1.58 2.55 -9.99
C ILE A 109 -2.41 1.66 -10.90
N ALA A 110 -2.08 1.60 -12.19
CA ALA A 110 -2.79 0.75 -13.15
C ALA A 110 -2.69 -0.74 -12.77
N ALA A 111 -1.51 -1.18 -12.35
CA ALA A 111 -1.30 -2.56 -11.91
C ALA A 111 -2.12 -2.88 -10.66
N ALA A 112 -2.20 -1.95 -9.72
CA ALA A 112 -3.00 -2.12 -8.50
C ALA A 112 -4.48 -2.27 -8.83
N LEU A 113 -5.00 -1.50 -9.78
CA LEU A 113 -6.40 -1.60 -10.22
C LEU A 113 -6.69 -2.98 -10.80
N VAL A 114 -5.83 -3.50 -11.66
CA VAL A 114 -5.99 -4.82 -12.25
C VAL A 114 -5.99 -5.90 -11.18
N TRP A 115 -5.05 -5.82 -10.25
CA TRP A 115 -4.93 -6.77 -9.14
C TRP A 115 -6.20 -6.79 -8.29
N ILE A 116 -6.67 -5.60 -7.87
CA ILE A 116 -7.87 -5.47 -7.04
C ILE A 116 -9.09 -6.02 -7.78
N SER A 117 -9.23 -5.74 -9.07
CA SER A 117 -10.33 -6.26 -9.87
C SER A 117 -10.34 -7.79 -9.91
N SER A 118 -9.18 -8.43 -10.02
CA SER A 118 -9.09 -9.88 -10.03
C SER A 118 -9.47 -10.50 -8.68
N TRP A 119 -9.31 -9.75 -7.59
CA TRP A 119 -9.68 -10.22 -6.25
C TRP A 119 -11.15 -10.02 -5.95
N SER A 120 -11.78 -9.00 -6.55
CA SER A 120 -13.19 -8.67 -6.30
C SER A 120 -14.16 -9.44 -7.20
N SER A 121 -13.68 -10.14 -8.19
CA SER A 121 -14.50 -10.98 -9.05
C SER A 121 -14.67 -12.42 -8.47
#